data_44e83ea6daea5ecf3dd53a3d7abfe172
#
_entry.id   44e83ea6daea5ecf3dd53a3d7abfe172
#
_cell.length_a   1.000
_cell.length_b   1.000
_cell.length_c   1.000
_cell.angle_alpha   90.00
_cell.angle_beta   90.00
_cell.angle_gamma   90.00
#
_symmetry.space_group_name_H-M   'P 1'
#
loop_
_entity.id
_entity.type
_entity.pdbx_description
1 polymer ?
#
loop_
_entity_poly.entity_id
_entity_poly.type
_entity_poly.pdbx_seq_one_letter_code
_entity_poly.pdbx_strand_id
1 'polypeptide(L)'
;MQHFSGIVEHDQFKDMIKKGASKHEQEQKLCESRAQILSQFLQAAFQQYCSSNSGKRPELIIIYRDGIGGPTFQDKVLQLEGPSGALQAAIQGFAQNYKPKILYIFVNKKITTRIFEKVNGEVINPGPGTLADTGIVEEDGDKTFDFYLIANDNPKTATALPVHYQVAMNTSGLTKEEIEELTYQQCYSYFGFGGPIKVPASVKYAEKLANYANDTKAQPNVKLSNRLHFL
;
A
#
# COMPACT_ATOMS: atom_id res chain seq x y z
N MET A 1 2.64 14.87 7.63
CA MET A 1 2.43 13.83 6.59
C MET A 1 2.44 14.55 5.26
N GLN A 2 3.30 14.16 4.34
CA GLN A 2 3.35 14.76 3.01
C GLN A 2 2.69 13.85 2.00
N HIS A 3 2.04 14.47 1.03
CA HIS A 3 1.28 13.79 0.01
C HIS A 3 1.87 14.11 -1.35
N PHE A 4 2.11 13.07 -2.14
CA PHE A 4 2.55 13.19 -3.52
C PHE A 4 1.46 12.58 -4.39
N SER A 5 0.92 13.39 -5.30
CA SER A 5 -0.03 12.92 -6.32
C SER A 5 0.61 13.02 -7.69
N GLY A 6 0.47 11.97 -8.50
CA GLY A 6 0.87 11.96 -9.90
C GLY A 6 -0.34 11.62 -10.75
N ILE A 7 -0.58 12.42 -11.75
CA ILE A 7 -1.56 12.12 -12.78
C ILE A 7 -0.80 11.42 -13.92
N VAL A 8 -1.06 10.12 -14.12
CA VAL A 8 -0.61 9.44 -15.34
C VAL A 8 -1.40 10.06 -16.49
N GLU A 9 -0.73 10.56 -17.51
CA GLU A 9 -1.37 11.19 -18.67
C GLU A 9 -2.34 10.21 -19.34
N HIS A 10 -3.60 10.40 -19.07
CA HIS A 10 -4.70 9.55 -19.55
C HIS A 10 -4.79 9.52 -21.09
N ASP A 11 -4.24 10.55 -21.75
CA ASP A 11 -4.27 10.67 -23.20
C ASP A 11 -3.30 9.72 -23.91
N GLN A 12 -2.11 9.46 -23.34
CA GLN A 12 -1.19 8.43 -23.85
C GLN A 12 -1.84 7.05 -23.81
N PHE A 13 -2.63 6.77 -22.77
CA PHE A 13 -3.35 5.50 -22.63
C PHE A 13 -4.48 5.35 -23.65
N LYS A 14 -5.24 6.43 -23.91
CA LYS A 14 -6.28 6.46 -24.93
C LYS A 14 -5.72 6.25 -26.34
N ASP A 15 -4.57 6.81 -26.64
CA ASP A 15 -3.92 6.65 -27.94
C ASP A 15 -3.42 5.23 -28.19
N MET A 16 -2.99 4.53 -27.14
CA MET A 16 -2.62 3.11 -27.25
C MET A 16 -3.83 2.22 -27.54
N ILE A 17 -4.96 2.48 -26.89
CA ILE A 17 -6.21 1.76 -27.14
C ILE A 17 -6.64 1.98 -28.60
N LYS A 18 -6.58 3.21 -29.10
CA LYS A 18 -6.90 3.55 -30.48
C LYS A 18 -5.98 2.87 -31.51
N LYS A 19 -4.72 2.60 -31.16
CA LYS A 19 -3.73 1.92 -32.01
C LYS A 19 -3.82 0.40 -31.97
N GLY A 20 -4.81 -0.17 -31.24
CA GLY A 20 -5.04 -1.62 -31.17
C GLY A 20 -4.00 -2.40 -30.37
N ALA A 21 -3.30 -1.74 -29.45
CA ALA A 21 -2.35 -2.41 -28.55
C ALA A 21 -3.06 -3.50 -27.73
N SER A 22 -2.41 -4.66 -27.56
CA SER A 22 -2.93 -5.75 -26.77
C SER A 22 -3.11 -5.32 -25.29
N LYS A 23 -4.00 -6.00 -24.56
CA LYS A 23 -4.23 -5.73 -23.14
C LYS A 23 -2.92 -5.85 -22.33
N HIS A 24 -2.08 -6.81 -22.69
CA HIS A 24 -0.78 -7.03 -22.04
C HIS A 24 0.19 -5.86 -22.27
N GLU A 25 0.28 -5.32 -23.49
CA GLU A 25 1.12 -4.15 -23.79
C GLU A 25 0.64 -2.90 -23.08
N GLN A 26 -0.70 -2.71 -22.97
CA GLN A 26 -1.29 -1.61 -22.22
C GLN A 26 -0.95 -1.68 -20.74
N GLU A 27 -1.08 -2.86 -20.13
CA GLU A 27 -0.74 -3.10 -18.73
C GLU A 27 0.76 -2.89 -18.47
N GLN A 28 1.63 -3.35 -19.37
CA GLN A 28 3.07 -3.18 -19.24
C GLN A 28 3.47 -1.70 -19.24
N LYS A 29 3.02 -0.93 -20.22
CA LYS A 29 3.32 0.52 -20.31
C LYS A 29 2.75 1.30 -19.14
N LEU A 30 1.58 0.90 -18.62
CA LEU A 30 1.02 1.50 -17.41
C LEU A 30 1.91 1.28 -16.20
N CYS A 31 2.42 0.06 -16.03
CA CYS A 31 3.37 -0.25 -14.95
C CYS A 31 4.68 0.53 -15.08
N GLU A 32 5.23 0.64 -16.30
CA GLU A 32 6.47 1.40 -16.56
C GLU A 32 6.29 2.89 -16.26
N SER A 33 5.18 3.49 -16.71
CA SER A 33 4.86 4.91 -16.42
C SER A 33 4.70 5.15 -14.92
N ARG A 34 4.01 4.24 -14.23
CA ARG A 34 3.85 4.30 -12.75
C ARG A 34 5.20 4.19 -12.05
N ALA A 35 6.08 3.29 -12.50
CA ALA A 35 7.40 3.11 -11.93
C ALA A 35 8.25 4.39 -12.01
N GLN A 36 8.24 5.09 -13.15
CA GLN A 36 8.93 6.37 -13.30
C GLN A 36 8.42 7.43 -12.34
N ILE A 37 7.09 7.61 -12.27
CA ILE A 37 6.46 8.59 -11.38
C ILE A 37 6.74 8.22 -9.92
N LEU A 38 6.65 6.94 -9.55
CA LEU A 38 6.92 6.46 -8.20
C LEU A 38 8.36 6.74 -7.77
N SER A 39 9.34 6.53 -8.66
CA SER A 39 10.74 6.83 -8.36
C SER A 39 10.95 8.32 -8.02
N GLN A 40 10.35 9.23 -8.79
CA GLN A 40 10.41 10.67 -8.52
C GLN A 40 9.74 11.04 -7.19
N PHE A 41 8.59 10.44 -6.89
CA PHE A 41 7.89 10.69 -5.63
C PHE A 41 8.65 10.19 -4.41
N LEU A 42 9.25 9.03 -4.52
CA LEU A 42 10.07 8.47 -3.44
C LEU A 42 11.30 9.35 -3.17
N GLN A 43 11.98 9.84 -4.22
CA GLN A 43 13.09 10.79 -4.05
C GLN A 43 12.65 12.08 -3.35
N ALA A 44 11.53 12.66 -3.78
CA ALA A 44 10.98 13.84 -3.13
C ALA A 44 10.57 13.57 -1.68
N ALA A 45 9.99 12.40 -1.39
CA ALA A 45 9.64 11.97 -0.03
C ALA A 45 10.88 11.82 0.86
N PHE A 46 11.97 11.25 0.35
CA PHE A 46 13.24 11.12 1.08
C PHE A 46 13.85 12.48 1.38
N GLN A 47 13.87 13.40 0.41
CA GLN A 47 14.36 14.77 0.62
C GLN A 47 13.55 15.47 1.71
N GLN A 48 12.24 15.33 1.68
CA GLN A 48 11.37 15.93 2.67
C GLN A 48 11.56 15.32 4.05
N TYR A 49 11.68 14.00 4.14
CA TYR A 49 11.97 13.33 5.41
C TYR A 49 13.26 13.87 6.01
N CYS A 50 14.33 14.00 5.22
CA CYS A 50 15.59 14.57 5.67
C CYS A 50 15.43 16.00 6.16
N SER A 51 14.72 16.86 5.41
CA SER A 51 14.45 18.24 5.80
C SER A 51 13.72 18.37 7.13
N SER A 52 12.78 17.44 7.39
CA SER A 52 11.99 17.40 8.62
C SER A 52 12.69 16.72 9.80
N ASN A 53 13.79 15.99 9.56
CA ASN A 53 14.49 15.19 10.56
C ASN A 53 15.98 15.56 10.68
N SER A 54 16.30 16.86 10.58
CA SER A 54 17.66 17.38 10.76
C SER A 54 18.71 16.71 9.85
N GLY A 55 18.33 16.43 8.60
CA GLY A 55 19.20 15.79 7.60
C GLY A 55 19.34 14.27 7.73
N LYS A 56 18.72 13.63 8.73
CA LYS A 56 18.75 12.17 8.88
C LYS A 56 17.96 11.48 7.78
N ARG A 57 18.50 10.42 7.24
CA ARG A 57 17.83 9.59 6.22
C ARG A 57 16.91 8.54 6.88
N PRO A 58 15.82 8.10 6.22
CA PRO A 58 15.03 6.99 6.71
C PRO A 58 15.87 5.72 6.85
N GLU A 59 15.85 5.07 7.98
CA GLU A 59 16.51 3.77 8.18
C GLU A 59 15.64 2.61 7.71
N LEU A 60 14.33 2.78 7.79
CA LEU A 60 13.31 1.81 7.37
C LEU A 60 12.29 2.47 6.45
N ILE A 61 11.98 1.79 5.35
CA ILE A 61 10.93 2.18 4.40
C ILE A 61 9.86 1.09 4.42
N ILE A 62 8.64 1.46 4.79
CA ILE A 62 7.48 0.56 4.79
C ILE A 62 6.55 0.96 3.66
N ILE A 63 6.25 0.03 2.77
CA ILE A 63 5.38 0.25 1.62
C ILE A 63 4.16 -0.66 1.72
N TYR A 64 2.99 -0.05 1.85
CA TYR A 64 1.71 -0.72 1.68
C TYR A 64 1.20 -0.47 0.26
N ARG A 65 1.19 -1.49 -0.57
CA ARG A 65 0.79 -1.40 -1.98
C ARG A 65 -0.60 -1.98 -2.19
N ASP A 66 -1.56 -1.11 -2.45
CA ASP A 66 -2.96 -1.48 -2.69
C ASP A 66 -3.31 -1.56 -4.19
N GLY A 67 -4.39 -2.26 -4.50
CA GLY A 67 -5.01 -2.26 -5.84
C GLY A 67 -4.36 -3.18 -6.85
N ILE A 68 -3.70 -4.26 -6.41
CA ILE A 68 -3.08 -5.26 -7.28
C ILE A 68 -3.87 -6.56 -7.21
N GLY A 69 -4.36 -7.01 -8.36
CA GLY A 69 -5.12 -8.25 -8.49
C GLY A 69 -4.29 -9.38 -9.07
N GLY A 70 -4.23 -10.50 -8.34
CA GLY A 70 -3.67 -11.77 -8.80
C GLY A 70 -2.13 -11.88 -8.72
N PRO A 71 -1.61 -13.13 -8.49
CA PRO A 71 -0.19 -13.38 -8.25
C PRO A 71 0.71 -12.92 -9.39
N THR A 72 0.39 -13.25 -10.61
CA THR A 72 1.21 -12.90 -11.81
C THR A 72 1.40 -11.39 -11.97
N PHE A 73 0.41 -10.60 -11.56
CA PHE A 73 0.51 -9.14 -11.62
C PHE A 73 1.32 -8.58 -10.45
N GLN A 74 1.25 -9.22 -9.28
CA GLN A 74 2.05 -8.87 -8.10
C GLN A 74 3.54 -9.00 -8.38
N ASP A 75 4.00 -10.11 -8.99
CA ASP A 75 5.40 -10.31 -9.36
C ASP A 75 5.89 -9.22 -10.30
N LYS A 76 5.10 -8.87 -11.31
CA LYS A 76 5.43 -7.82 -12.26
C LYS A 76 5.53 -6.44 -11.60
N VAL A 77 4.61 -6.12 -10.70
CA VAL A 77 4.64 -4.87 -9.93
C VAL A 77 5.83 -4.85 -8.99
N LEU A 78 6.14 -5.96 -8.32
CA LEU A 78 7.30 -6.05 -7.44
C LEU A 78 8.61 -5.82 -8.20
N GLN A 79 8.73 -6.32 -9.44
CA GLN A 79 9.88 -6.10 -10.30
C GLN A 79 9.99 -4.65 -10.78
N LEU A 80 8.90 -4.02 -11.19
CA LEU A 80 8.91 -2.69 -11.79
C LEU A 80 8.82 -1.55 -10.77
N GLU A 81 7.99 -1.68 -9.75
CA GLU A 81 7.75 -0.65 -8.74
C GLU A 81 8.54 -0.89 -7.45
N GLY A 82 8.89 -2.13 -7.16
CA GLY A 82 9.48 -2.58 -5.90
C GLY A 82 11.00 -2.43 -5.81
N PRO A 83 11.61 -3.26 -4.94
CA PRO A 83 13.04 -3.19 -4.61
C PRO A 83 14.00 -3.40 -5.77
N SER A 84 13.57 -4.03 -6.86
CA SER A 84 14.37 -4.21 -8.08
C SER A 84 14.08 -3.16 -9.16
N GLY A 85 13.09 -2.30 -8.96
CA GLY A 85 12.60 -1.31 -9.93
C GLY A 85 12.66 0.13 -9.42
N ALA A 86 11.51 0.80 -9.41
CA ALA A 86 11.40 2.22 -9.09
C ALA A 86 11.91 2.58 -7.68
N LEU A 87 11.67 1.73 -6.69
CA LEU A 87 12.18 1.93 -5.33
C LEU A 87 13.71 1.89 -5.31
N GLN A 88 14.32 0.94 -5.99
CA GLN A 88 15.78 0.84 -6.11
C GLN A 88 16.35 2.08 -6.82
N ALA A 89 15.73 2.48 -7.93
CA ALA A 89 16.15 3.67 -8.67
C ALA A 89 16.04 4.95 -7.81
N ALA A 90 14.99 5.05 -7.01
CA ALA A 90 14.82 6.16 -6.08
C ALA A 90 15.89 6.19 -4.99
N ILE A 91 16.21 5.04 -4.40
CA ILE A 91 17.25 4.91 -3.36
C ILE A 91 18.62 5.27 -3.92
N GLN A 92 18.98 4.73 -5.09
CA GLN A 92 20.27 5.00 -5.73
C GLN A 92 20.40 6.47 -6.18
N GLY A 93 19.34 7.04 -6.75
CA GLY A 93 19.32 8.44 -7.19
C GLY A 93 19.29 9.44 -6.03
N PHE A 94 18.84 9.02 -4.86
CA PHE A 94 18.79 9.88 -3.68
C PHE A 94 20.16 10.07 -3.04
N ALA A 95 20.93 9.00 -2.84
CA ALA A 95 22.27 9.09 -2.28
C ALA A 95 23.12 7.84 -2.55
N GLN A 96 24.42 8.06 -2.81
CA GLN A 96 25.38 6.97 -2.91
C GLN A 96 25.47 6.21 -1.57
N ASN A 97 25.56 4.87 -1.66
CA ASN A 97 25.68 3.98 -0.50
C ASN A 97 24.51 4.03 0.51
N TYR A 98 23.38 4.61 0.14
CA TYR A 98 22.18 4.56 0.96
C TYR A 98 21.50 3.20 0.81
N LYS A 99 21.41 2.46 1.92
CA LYS A 99 20.83 1.11 1.99
C LYS A 99 19.82 1.02 3.14
N PRO A 100 18.63 1.58 2.96
CA PRO A 100 17.58 1.46 3.97
C PRO A 100 17.09 0.02 4.06
N LYS A 101 16.57 -0.35 5.21
CA LYS A 101 15.77 -1.54 5.37
C LYS A 101 14.42 -1.35 4.68
N ILE A 102 13.85 -2.43 4.12
CA ILE A 102 12.61 -2.37 3.34
C ILE A 102 11.63 -3.41 3.88
N LEU A 103 10.39 -2.99 4.06
CA LEU A 103 9.24 -3.84 4.29
C LEU A 103 8.21 -3.52 3.19
N TYR A 104 7.92 -4.49 2.31
CA TYR A 104 7.00 -4.32 1.19
C TYR A 104 5.81 -5.26 1.33
N ILE A 105 4.62 -4.69 1.45
CA ILE A 105 3.38 -5.41 1.76
C ILE A 105 2.33 -5.09 0.69
N PHE A 106 1.80 -6.12 0.03
CA PHE A 106 0.60 -6.00 -0.79
C PHE A 106 -0.66 -6.01 0.07
N VAL A 107 -1.62 -5.16 -0.28
CA VAL A 107 -2.90 -5.01 0.44
C VAL A 107 -4.06 -5.39 -0.48
N ASN A 108 -4.69 -6.52 -0.23
CA ASN A 108 -5.78 -7.04 -1.04
C ASN A 108 -7.12 -6.90 -0.29
N LYS A 109 -7.90 -5.89 -0.68
CA LYS A 109 -9.23 -5.58 -0.08
C LYS A 109 -10.38 -6.37 -0.70
N LYS A 110 -10.21 -6.81 -1.96
CA LYS A 110 -11.25 -7.50 -2.75
C LYS A 110 -10.93 -8.98 -2.79
N ILE A 111 -11.29 -9.68 -1.73
CA ILE A 111 -11.08 -11.12 -1.55
C ILE A 111 -12.40 -11.84 -1.31
N THR A 112 -12.43 -13.14 -1.59
CA THR A 112 -13.59 -14.00 -1.37
C THR A 112 -13.59 -14.67 0.00
N THR A 113 -12.43 -14.74 0.66
CA THR A 113 -12.26 -15.34 2.00
C THR A 113 -13.17 -14.65 3.02
N ARG A 114 -13.81 -15.45 3.86
CA ARG A 114 -14.62 -15.00 4.98
C ARG A 114 -14.19 -15.75 6.22
N ILE A 115 -14.11 -15.05 7.34
CA ILE A 115 -13.70 -15.59 8.64
C ILE A 115 -14.88 -15.44 9.58
N PHE A 116 -15.18 -16.52 10.30
CA PHE A 116 -16.27 -16.55 11.27
C PHE A 116 -15.75 -17.14 12.57
N GLU A 117 -16.34 -16.72 13.67
CA GLU A 117 -16.11 -17.27 14.98
C GLU A 117 -17.30 -18.16 15.38
N LYS A 118 -17.03 -19.28 16.06
CA LYS A 118 -18.06 -20.15 16.62
C LYS A 118 -18.13 -19.98 18.13
N VAL A 119 -19.20 -19.36 18.62
CA VAL A 119 -19.42 -19.11 20.03
C VAL A 119 -20.71 -19.79 20.47
N ASN A 120 -20.66 -20.67 21.45
CA ASN A 120 -21.83 -21.41 21.98
C ASN A 120 -22.65 -22.16 20.91
N GLY A 121 -22.00 -22.60 19.84
CA GLY A 121 -22.68 -23.28 18.73
C GLY A 121 -23.20 -22.38 17.61
N GLU A 122 -23.23 -21.10 17.81
CA GLU A 122 -23.61 -20.08 16.81
C GLU A 122 -22.40 -19.61 16.02
N VAL A 123 -22.61 -19.31 14.74
CA VAL A 123 -21.60 -18.74 13.85
C VAL A 123 -21.81 -17.24 13.78
N ILE A 124 -20.83 -16.47 14.25
CA ILE A 124 -20.89 -15.02 14.33
C ILE A 124 -19.73 -14.36 13.58
N ASN A 125 -19.85 -13.07 13.30
CA ASN A 125 -18.71 -12.28 12.83
C ASN A 125 -17.67 -12.15 13.94
N PRO A 126 -16.38 -12.32 13.65
CA PRO A 126 -15.34 -12.08 14.64
C PRO A 126 -15.21 -10.59 14.96
N GLY A 127 -14.67 -10.31 16.13
CA GLY A 127 -14.44 -8.93 16.60
C GLY A 127 -13.32 -8.21 15.84
N PRO A 128 -13.22 -6.87 16.02
CA PRO A 128 -12.10 -6.10 15.46
C PRO A 128 -10.77 -6.54 16.08
N GLY A 129 -9.71 -6.52 15.28
CA GLY A 129 -8.40 -7.04 15.65
C GLY A 129 -8.23 -8.54 15.40
N THR A 130 -9.25 -9.23 14.85
CA THR A 130 -9.11 -10.65 14.50
C THR A 130 -8.07 -10.83 13.40
N LEU A 131 -7.10 -11.66 13.70
CA LEU A 131 -5.99 -12.05 12.85
C LEU A 131 -6.13 -13.54 12.49
N ALA A 132 -5.87 -13.89 11.22
CA ALA A 132 -5.67 -15.27 10.78
C ALA A 132 -4.36 -15.33 9.99
N ASP A 133 -3.36 -15.90 10.62
CA ASP A 133 -1.97 -15.98 10.19
C ASP A 133 -1.45 -17.42 10.12
N THR A 134 -2.33 -18.39 10.29
CA THR A 134 -2.03 -19.82 10.24
C THR A 134 -3.14 -20.59 9.51
N GLY A 135 -2.79 -21.75 8.95
CA GLY A 135 -3.75 -22.69 8.39
C GLY A 135 -4.34 -22.37 7.01
N ILE A 136 -4.46 -21.08 6.67
CA ILE A 136 -5.01 -20.59 5.39
C ILE A 136 -4.07 -19.60 4.69
N VAL A 137 -2.85 -19.52 5.13
CA VAL A 137 -1.81 -18.57 4.72
C VAL A 137 -0.57 -19.30 4.22
N GLU A 138 0.23 -18.61 3.40
CA GLU A 138 1.54 -19.06 2.95
C GLU A 138 2.62 -18.46 3.86
N GLU A 139 3.66 -19.23 4.19
CA GLU A 139 4.68 -18.81 5.12
C GLU A 139 6.05 -19.36 4.68
N ASP A 140 7.02 -18.45 4.51
CA ASP A 140 8.44 -18.75 4.33
C ASP A 140 9.26 -17.97 5.37
N GLY A 141 8.99 -18.28 6.64
CA GLY A 141 9.55 -17.58 7.78
C GLY A 141 9.19 -16.09 7.80
N ASP A 142 10.01 -15.27 8.45
CA ASP A 142 9.77 -13.82 8.58
C ASP A 142 10.06 -13.01 7.29
N LYS A 143 10.50 -13.65 6.22
CA LYS A 143 10.89 -12.94 4.99
C LYS A 143 9.72 -12.69 4.08
N THR A 144 8.92 -13.73 3.86
CA THR A 144 7.70 -13.68 3.04
C THR A 144 6.62 -14.50 3.72
N PHE A 145 5.49 -13.89 3.94
CA PHE A 145 4.32 -14.52 4.57
C PHE A 145 3.07 -13.71 4.24
N ASP A 146 1.93 -14.27 4.51
CA ASP A 146 0.67 -13.56 4.39
C ASP A 146 -0.21 -13.74 5.63
N PHE A 147 -1.14 -12.83 5.82
CA PHE A 147 -2.10 -12.88 6.91
C PHE A 147 -3.39 -12.15 6.53
N TYR A 148 -4.47 -12.48 7.24
CA TYR A 148 -5.76 -11.83 7.11
C TYR A 148 -6.07 -11.06 8.39
N LEU A 149 -6.50 -9.81 8.23
CA LEU A 149 -6.83 -8.94 9.36
C LEU A 149 -8.22 -8.34 9.18
N ILE A 150 -9.05 -8.45 10.23
CA ILE A 150 -10.31 -7.70 10.40
C ILE A 150 -10.02 -6.60 11.41
N ALA A 151 -9.62 -5.42 10.92
CA ALA A 151 -9.16 -4.34 11.79
C ALA A 151 -10.30 -3.56 12.47
N ASN A 152 -11.43 -3.40 11.78
CA ASN A 152 -12.53 -2.53 12.22
C ASN A 152 -13.77 -3.30 12.62
N ASP A 153 -14.62 -2.65 13.38
CA ASP A 153 -15.97 -3.15 13.69
C ASP A 153 -16.79 -3.36 12.42
N ASN A 154 -17.53 -4.45 12.41
CA ASN A 154 -18.39 -4.80 11.29
C ASN A 154 -19.85 -4.48 11.64
N PRO A 155 -20.65 -4.05 10.64
CA PRO A 155 -22.07 -3.87 10.84
C PRO A 155 -22.73 -5.16 11.34
N LYS A 156 -23.64 -5.08 12.30
CA LYS A 156 -24.35 -6.26 12.82
C LYS A 156 -25.12 -7.04 11.77
N THR A 157 -25.44 -6.40 10.65
CA THR A 157 -26.26 -6.96 9.55
C THR A 157 -25.45 -7.41 8.33
N ALA A 158 -24.11 -7.30 8.38
CA ALA A 158 -23.24 -7.67 7.26
C ALA A 158 -22.12 -8.60 7.72
N THR A 159 -21.58 -9.39 6.79
CA THR A 159 -20.41 -10.24 7.05
C THR A 159 -19.14 -9.42 7.16
N ALA A 160 -18.31 -9.74 8.14
CA ALA A 160 -16.98 -9.19 8.29
C ALA A 160 -16.13 -9.44 7.05
N LEU A 161 -15.49 -8.39 6.56
CA LEU A 161 -14.64 -8.46 5.36
C LEU A 161 -13.17 -8.30 5.76
N PRO A 162 -12.41 -9.39 5.87
CA PRO A 162 -10.99 -9.31 6.13
C PRO A 162 -10.24 -8.62 4.98
N VAL A 163 -9.08 -8.10 5.30
CA VAL A 163 -8.08 -7.66 4.32
C VAL A 163 -6.96 -8.67 4.33
N HIS A 164 -6.50 -9.08 3.16
CA HIS A 164 -5.38 -9.97 2.98
C HIS A 164 -4.11 -9.14 2.75
N TYR A 165 -3.12 -9.36 3.57
CA TYR A 165 -1.81 -8.73 3.51
C TYR A 165 -0.79 -9.79 3.10
N GLN A 166 0.03 -9.48 2.10
CA GLN A 166 1.11 -10.35 1.65
C GLN A 166 2.43 -9.60 1.78
N VAL A 167 3.28 -10.04 2.69
CA VAL A 167 4.62 -9.51 2.86
C VAL A 167 5.51 -10.09 1.76
N ALA A 168 5.78 -9.30 0.73
CA ALA A 168 6.57 -9.71 -0.42
C ALA A 168 8.08 -9.54 -0.19
N MET A 169 8.47 -8.67 0.74
CA MET A 169 9.86 -8.49 1.14
C MET A 169 9.92 -7.93 2.56
N ASN A 170 10.74 -8.56 3.39
CA ASN A 170 11.09 -8.05 4.71
C ASN A 170 12.62 -8.08 4.92
N THR A 171 13.22 -6.90 4.94
CA THR A 171 14.62 -6.69 5.36
C THR A 171 14.67 -5.79 6.61
N SER A 172 13.51 -5.51 7.22
CA SER A 172 13.39 -4.61 8.37
C SER A 172 14.05 -5.16 9.63
N GLY A 173 14.06 -6.48 9.77
CA GLY A 173 14.42 -7.18 10.99
C GLY A 173 13.26 -7.30 11.98
N LEU A 174 12.06 -6.87 11.60
CA LEU A 174 10.84 -7.09 12.37
C LEU A 174 10.37 -8.53 12.19
N THR A 175 9.84 -9.12 13.25
CA THR A 175 9.20 -10.44 13.22
C THR A 175 7.83 -10.37 12.57
N LYS A 176 7.23 -11.52 12.27
CA LYS A 176 5.88 -11.65 11.73
C LYS A 176 4.87 -10.93 12.63
N GLU A 177 4.90 -11.21 13.91
CA GLU A 177 3.99 -10.66 14.92
C GLU A 177 4.14 -9.12 15.03
N GLU A 178 5.37 -8.62 14.98
CA GLU A 178 5.62 -7.17 15.01
C GLU A 178 5.07 -6.46 13.76
N ILE A 179 5.11 -7.11 12.59
CA ILE A 179 4.56 -6.56 11.34
C ILE A 179 3.03 -6.59 11.36
N GLU A 180 2.44 -7.64 11.88
CA GLU A 180 0.99 -7.78 12.05
C GLU A 180 0.45 -6.74 13.01
N GLU A 181 1.07 -6.60 14.18
CA GLU A 181 0.71 -5.58 15.16
C GLU A 181 0.89 -4.16 14.60
N LEU A 182 2.02 -3.87 13.95
CA LEU A 182 2.27 -2.59 13.29
C LEU A 182 1.18 -2.28 12.26
N THR A 183 0.79 -3.27 11.46
CA THR A 183 -0.26 -3.11 10.44
C THR A 183 -1.60 -2.80 11.08
N TYR A 184 -1.95 -3.47 12.19
CA TYR A 184 -3.17 -3.20 12.94
C TYR A 184 -3.14 -1.81 13.57
N GLN A 185 -2.04 -1.42 14.21
CA GLN A 185 -1.87 -0.08 14.79
C GLN A 185 -2.00 1.04 13.74
N GLN A 186 -1.51 0.82 12.52
CA GLN A 186 -1.68 1.77 11.42
C GLN A 186 -3.14 1.96 11.01
N CYS A 187 -4.03 1.01 11.30
CA CYS A 187 -5.47 1.16 11.06
C CYS A 187 -6.11 2.18 12.01
N TYR A 188 -5.52 2.46 13.18
CA TYR A 188 -5.96 3.50 14.12
C TYR A 188 -5.44 4.91 13.79
N SER A 189 -4.49 5.02 12.87
CA SER A 189 -3.80 6.29 12.59
C SER A 189 -4.54 7.21 11.61
N TYR A 190 -5.78 6.90 11.26
CA TYR A 190 -6.58 7.72 10.34
C TYR A 190 -7.28 8.86 11.08
N PHE A 191 -6.93 10.10 10.73
CA PHE A 191 -7.42 11.31 11.41
C PHE A 191 -8.95 11.49 11.36
N GLY A 192 -9.60 11.06 10.28
CA GLY A 192 -11.04 11.26 10.05
C GLY A 192 -11.96 10.28 10.78
N PHE A 193 -11.44 9.40 11.64
CA PHE A 193 -12.25 8.41 12.36
C PHE A 193 -11.64 8.08 13.72
N GLY A 194 -12.48 8.00 14.76
CA GLY A 194 -12.06 7.79 16.16
C GLY A 194 -11.77 6.34 16.56
N GLY A 195 -11.73 5.41 15.63
CA GLY A 195 -11.44 3.99 15.84
C GLY A 195 -10.63 3.43 14.69
N PRO A 196 -10.41 2.10 14.64
CA PRO A 196 -9.67 1.48 13.56
C PRO A 196 -10.49 1.50 12.27
N ILE A 197 -9.84 1.81 11.15
CA ILE A 197 -10.40 1.68 9.81
C ILE A 197 -9.94 0.35 9.21
N LYS A 198 -10.58 -0.07 8.12
CA LYS A 198 -10.38 -1.38 7.48
C LYS A 198 -8.94 -1.65 7.01
N VAL A 199 -8.17 -0.61 6.68
CA VAL A 199 -6.82 -0.69 6.12
C VAL A 199 -5.89 0.30 6.82
N PRO A 200 -4.57 0.16 6.73
CA PRO A 200 -3.63 1.15 7.24
C PRO A 200 -3.95 2.57 6.76
N ALA A 201 -3.79 3.55 7.63
CA ALA A 201 -4.11 4.94 7.33
C ALA A 201 -3.38 5.48 6.09
N SER A 202 -2.14 5.05 5.85
CA SER A 202 -1.36 5.41 4.66
C SER A 202 -2.07 4.98 3.37
N VAL A 203 -2.64 3.78 3.33
CA VAL A 203 -3.44 3.27 2.20
C VAL A 203 -4.70 4.11 2.02
N LYS A 204 -5.39 4.44 3.12
CA LYS A 204 -6.62 5.24 3.06
C LYS A 204 -6.36 6.67 2.59
N TYR A 205 -5.27 7.28 3.04
CA TYR A 205 -4.86 8.60 2.56
C TYR A 205 -4.49 8.58 1.08
N ALA A 206 -3.75 7.57 0.62
CA ALA A 206 -3.41 7.43 -0.80
C ALA A 206 -4.66 7.27 -1.67
N GLU A 207 -5.64 6.45 -1.23
CA GLU A 207 -6.94 6.28 -1.90
C GLU A 207 -7.70 7.61 -1.99
N LYS A 208 -7.82 8.35 -0.87
CA LYS A 208 -8.50 9.64 -0.83
C LYS A 208 -7.85 10.66 -1.76
N LEU A 209 -6.52 10.75 -1.73
CA LEU A 209 -5.76 11.66 -2.58
C LEU A 209 -5.91 11.30 -4.07
N ALA A 210 -5.88 10.02 -4.41
CA ALA A 210 -6.08 9.56 -5.79
C ALA A 210 -7.48 9.91 -6.30
N ASN A 211 -8.52 9.71 -5.48
CA ASN A 211 -9.90 10.08 -5.82
C ASN A 211 -10.01 11.60 -5.99
N TYR A 212 -9.48 12.39 -5.06
CA TYR A 212 -9.49 13.85 -5.16
C TYR A 212 -8.80 14.33 -6.46
N ALA A 213 -7.63 13.78 -6.79
CA ALA A 213 -6.91 14.14 -8.01
C ALA A 213 -7.70 13.75 -9.29
N ASN A 214 -8.38 12.58 -9.26
CA ASN A 214 -9.22 12.12 -10.35
C ASN A 214 -10.46 13.01 -10.55
N ASP A 215 -11.10 13.43 -9.47
CA ASP A 215 -12.33 14.22 -9.52
C ASP A 215 -12.06 15.67 -9.90
N THR A 216 -11.01 16.26 -9.35
CA THR A 216 -10.66 17.66 -9.62
C THR A 216 -9.86 17.85 -10.91
N LYS A 217 -9.12 16.81 -11.36
CA LYS A 217 -8.15 16.86 -12.48
C LYS A 217 -7.17 18.03 -12.38
N ALA A 218 -6.97 18.53 -11.18
CA ALA A 218 -6.11 19.67 -10.89
C ALA A 218 -4.98 19.25 -9.95
N GLN A 219 -3.82 19.86 -10.15
CA GLN A 219 -2.74 19.74 -9.17
C GLN A 219 -3.03 20.68 -7.99
N PRO A 220 -2.95 20.20 -6.75
CA PRO A 220 -3.14 21.04 -5.59
C PRO A 220 -2.04 22.10 -5.50
N ASN A 221 -2.38 23.27 -4.93
CA ASN A 221 -1.39 24.30 -4.68
C ASN A 221 -0.28 23.79 -3.76
N VAL A 222 0.98 24.11 -4.06
CA VAL A 222 2.15 23.70 -3.27
C VAL A 222 2.03 24.04 -1.78
N LYS A 223 1.33 25.15 -1.43
CA LYS A 223 1.04 25.52 -0.04
C LYS A 223 0.18 24.51 0.73
N LEU A 224 -0.51 23.60 0.02
CA LEU A 224 -1.34 22.57 0.60
C LEU A 224 -0.58 21.23 0.77
N SER A 225 0.64 21.12 0.28
CA SER A 225 1.42 19.87 0.28
C SER A 225 1.61 19.25 1.68
N ASN A 226 1.58 20.08 2.73
CA ASN A 226 1.72 19.65 4.13
C ASN A 226 0.37 19.50 4.86
N ARG A 227 -0.75 19.61 4.16
CA ARG A 227 -2.10 19.56 4.74
C ARG A 227 -2.91 18.42 4.14
N LEU A 228 -3.83 17.87 4.93
CA LEU A 228 -4.77 16.84 4.49
C LEU A 228 -5.96 17.48 3.72
N HIS A 229 -5.68 18.26 2.69
CA HIS A 229 -6.67 19.04 1.93
C HIS A 229 -7.64 18.19 1.10
N PHE A 230 -7.40 16.90 1.00
CA PHE A 230 -8.21 15.93 0.24
C PHE A 230 -9.13 15.08 1.14
N LEU A 231 -9.21 15.38 2.43
CA LEU A 231 -10.13 14.74 3.39
C LEU A 231 -11.49 15.39 3.40
#